data_770b9a0015df9b02e5d7fc58ee542795
#
_entry.id   770b9a0015df9b02e5d7fc58ee542795
#
_cell.length_a   1.000
_cell.length_b   1.000
_cell.length_c   1.000
_cell.angle_alpha   90.00
_cell.angle_beta   90.00
_cell.angle_gamma   90.00
#
_symmetry.space_group_name_H-M   'P 1'
#
loop_
_entity.id
_entity.type
_entity.pdbx_description
1 polymer ?
#
loop_
_entity_poly.entity_id
_entity_poly.type
_entity_poly.pdbx_seq_one_letter_code
_entity_poly.pdbx_strand_id
1 'polypeptide(L)'
;MDRKYRIAYAACIMALCLAACTQESQNRISRSIQNWTGTDGVLDIYAGDKLMKRFIKIDKMSTALGTSDREARAYRYGYGYIDANFNYQVDQGEKKVYFEVSDFSTYIFYENPT
;
A
#
# COMPACT_ATOMS: atom_id res chain seq x y z
N MET A 1 17.87 -1.36 49.86
CA MET A 1 17.57 -0.58 48.67
C MET A 1 16.41 0.35 48.96
N ASP A 2 16.60 1.62 48.72
CA ASP A 2 15.60 2.63 49.03
C ASP A 2 14.34 2.46 48.21
N ARG A 3 13.21 2.79 48.78
CA ARG A 3 11.88 2.71 48.15
C ARG A 3 11.80 3.49 46.83
N LYS A 4 12.57 4.58 46.74
CA LYS A 4 12.64 5.44 45.55
C LYS A 4 13.21 4.70 44.34
N TYR A 5 14.22 3.89 44.50
CA TYR A 5 14.86 3.15 43.39
C TYR A 5 13.97 2.02 42.86
N ARG A 6 13.19 1.38 43.73
CA ARG A 6 12.23 0.34 43.33
C ARG A 6 11.14 0.89 42.45
N ILE A 7 10.62 2.07 42.77
CA ILE A 7 9.58 2.73 41.96
C ILE A 7 10.14 3.17 40.60
N ALA A 8 11.38 3.67 40.55
CA ALA A 8 12.04 4.07 39.32
C ALA A 8 12.26 2.88 38.36
N TYR A 9 12.70 1.73 38.89
CA TYR A 9 12.85 0.52 38.08
C TYR A 9 11.52 0.01 37.51
N ALA A 10 10.46 -0.01 38.30
CA ALA A 10 9.14 -0.42 37.84
C ALA A 10 8.61 0.49 36.77
N ALA A 11 8.78 1.80 36.89
CA ALA A 11 8.35 2.79 35.90
C ALA A 11 9.11 2.63 34.57
N CYS A 12 10.43 2.38 34.61
CA CYS A 12 11.22 2.15 33.38
C CYS A 12 10.80 0.88 32.66
N ILE A 13 10.50 -0.21 33.35
CA ILE A 13 10.05 -1.48 32.76
C ILE A 13 8.69 -1.29 32.09
N MET A 14 7.75 -0.59 32.72
CA MET A 14 6.43 -0.30 32.15
C MET A 14 6.52 0.58 30.90
N ALA A 15 7.39 1.59 30.89
CA ALA A 15 7.59 2.45 29.75
C ALA A 15 8.14 1.69 28.53
N LEU A 16 9.07 0.75 28.74
CA LEU A 16 9.62 -0.10 27.68
C LEU A 16 8.56 -1.03 27.06
N CYS A 17 7.68 -1.61 27.88
CA CYS A 17 6.59 -2.46 27.40
C CYS A 17 5.58 -1.66 26.54
N LEU A 18 5.23 -0.44 26.95
CA LEU A 18 4.32 0.43 26.19
C LEU A 18 4.90 0.85 24.85
N ALA A 19 6.21 1.15 24.77
CA ALA A 19 6.88 1.51 23.53
C ALA A 19 6.87 0.35 22.53
N ALA A 20 7.12 -0.89 22.97
CA ALA A 20 7.09 -2.07 22.11
C ALA A 20 5.69 -2.33 21.55
N CYS A 21 4.63 -2.23 22.36
CA CYS A 21 3.25 -2.39 21.92
C CYS A 21 2.85 -1.30 20.91
N THR A 22 3.31 -0.06 21.08
CA THR A 22 3.02 1.04 20.18
C THR A 22 3.66 0.84 18.81
N GLN A 23 4.89 0.35 18.74
CA GLN A 23 5.55 0.04 17.47
C GLN A 23 4.84 -1.06 16.71
N GLU A 24 4.40 -2.11 17.37
CA GLU A 24 3.66 -3.20 16.75
C GLU A 24 2.31 -2.73 16.19
N SER A 25 1.61 -1.88 16.94
CA SER A 25 0.36 -1.26 16.48
C SER A 25 0.59 -0.36 15.28
N GLN A 26 1.66 0.45 15.28
CA GLN A 26 2.00 1.32 14.14
C GLN A 26 2.35 0.52 12.90
N ASN A 27 3.06 -0.60 13.02
CA ASN A 27 3.38 -1.47 11.89
C ASN A 27 2.13 -2.09 11.27
N ARG A 28 1.16 -2.50 12.09
CA ARG A 28 -0.13 -3.00 11.60
C ARG A 28 -0.92 -1.92 10.89
N ILE A 29 -0.98 -0.73 11.46
CA ILE A 29 -1.65 0.43 10.86
C ILE A 29 -1.01 0.79 9.54
N SER A 30 0.33 0.82 9.45
CA SER A 30 1.05 1.11 8.22
C SER A 30 0.74 0.11 7.11
N ARG A 31 0.62 -1.18 7.43
CA ARG A 31 0.25 -2.21 6.46
C ARG A 31 -1.19 -2.09 6.00
N SER A 32 -2.12 -1.72 6.89
CA SER A 32 -3.53 -1.57 6.55
C SER A 32 -3.84 -0.25 5.84
N ILE A 33 -2.99 0.78 6.02
CA ILE A 33 -3.13 2.11 5.41
C ILE A 33 -2.25 2.26 4.15
N GLN A 34 -1.65 1.20 3.61
CA GLN A 34 -0.98 1.25 2.31
C GLN A 34 -1.98 1.41 1.16
N ASN A 35 -3.03 2.16 1.42
CA ASN A 35 -3.98 2.60 0.42
C ASN A 35 -3.53 3.96 -0.09
N TRP A 36 -3.54 4.10 -1.40
CA TRP A 36 -3.19 5.36 -2.03
C TRP A 36 -4.46 6.02 -2.58
N THR A 37 -4.55 7.33 -2.41
CA THR A 37 -5.60 8.15 -3.03
C THR A 37 -4.95 9.35 -3.70
N GLY A 38 -5.46 9.70 -4.88
CA GLY A 38 -4.94 10.82 -5.66
C GLY A 38 -5.82 11.06 -6.88
N THR A 39 -5.27 11.68 -7.92
CA THR A 39 -6.03 12.04 -9.13
C THR A 39 -5.58 11.28 -10.37
N ASP A 40 -4.30 10.95 -10.48
CA ASP A 40 -3.76 10.35 -11.69
C ASP A 40 -2.59 9.42 -11.36
N GLY A 41 -2.89 8.29 -10.76
CA GLY A 41 -1.92 7.23 -10.50
C GLY A 41 -1.65 6.41 -11.75
N VAL A 42 -0.44 5.93 -11.87
CA VAL A 42 0.01 5.06 -12.95
C VAL A 42 0.54 3.75 -12.36
N LEU A 43 0.06 2.64 -12.88
CA LEU A 43 0.54 1.31 -12.52
C LEU A 43 1.15 0.65 -13.76
N ASP A 44 2.45 0.44 -13.72
CA ASP A 44 3.21 -0.24 -14.77
C ASP A 44 3.52 -1.67 -14.35
N ILE A 45 3.12 -2.63 -15.16
CA ILE A 45 3.35 -4.05 -14.92
C ILE A 45 4.38 -4.56 -15.90
N TYR A 46 5.42 -5.22 -15.37
CA TYR A 46 6.57 -5.69 -16.14
C TYR A 46 6.63 -7.22 -16.19
N ALA A 47 7.12 -7.73 -17.32
CA ALA A 47 7.60 -9.11 -17.43
C ALA A 47 9.11 -9.01 -17.64
N GLY A 48 9.89 -9.26 -16.57
CA GLY A 48 11.31 -8.98 -16.57
C GLY A 48 11.58 -7.47 -16.68
N ASP A 49 12.28 -7.06 -17.70
CA ASP A 49 12.55 -5.65 -18.00
C ASP A 49 11.59 -5.03 -19.01
N LYS A 50 10.62 -5.81 -19.50
CA LYS A 50 9.67 -5.38 -20.52
C LYS A 50 8.37 -4.90 -19.90
N LEU A 51 7.97 -3.66 -20.22
CA LEU A 51 6.65 -3.14 -19.86
C LEU A 51 5.56 -3.87 -20.63
N MET A 52 4.68 -4.54 -19.90
CA MET A 52 3.61 -5.35 -20.50
C MET A 52 2.29 -4.61 -20.52
N LYS A 53 1.98 -3.85 -19.48
CA LYS A 53 0.69 -3.18 -19.35
C LYS A 53 0.81 -1.94 -18.48
N ARG A 54 0.08 -0.89 -18.85
CA ARG A 54 0.00 0.34 -18.06
C ARG A 54 -1.45 0.67 -17.79
N PHE A 55 -1.76 0.97 -16.55
CA PHE A 55 -3.04 1.55 -16.13
C PHE A 55 -2.81 2.99 -15.69
N ILE A 56 -3.68 3.89 -16.13
CA ILE A 56 -3.59 5.33 -15.84
C ILE A 56 -4.89 5.86 -15.24
N LYS A 57 -4.86 7.09 -14.76
CA LYS A 57 -6.02 7.73 -14.12
C LYS A 57 -6.55 6.94 -12.91
N ILE A 58 -5.66 6.32 -12.19
CA ILE A 58 -6.00 5.62 -10.95
C ILE A 58 -6.20 6.68 -9.86
N ASP A 59 -7.38 6.72 -9.28
CA ASP A 59 -7.69 7.65 -8.18
C ASP A 59 -7.53 7.01 -6.81
N LYS A 60 -7.59 5.70 -6.74
CA LYS A 60 -7.45 4.95 -5.50
C LYS A 60 -6.87 3.57 -5.78
N MET A 61 -5.89 3.20 -4.99
CA MET A 61 -5.33 1.85 -5.00
C MET A 61 -5.34 1.32 -3.57
N SER A 62 -5.96 0.18 -3.36
CA SER A 62 -6.24 -0.36 -2.04
C SER A 62 -5.58 -1.73 -1.86
N THR A 63 -5.12 -2.00 -0.65
CA THR A 63 -4.68 -3.33 -0.25
C THR A 63 -5.91 -4.18 0.08
N ALA A 64 -5.99 -5.38 -0.48
CA ALA A 64 -7.09 -6.29 -0.20
C ALA A 64 -7.02 -6.83 1.22
N LEU A 65 -8.18 -6.93 1.86
CA LEU A 65 -8.32 -7.48 3.21
C LEU A 65 -9.19 -8.72 3.16
N GLY A 66 -8.89 -9.69 4.03
CA GLY A 66 -9.75 -10.85 4.19
C GLY A 66 -11.13 -10.46 4.73
N THR A 67 -12.17 -11.15 4.29
CA THR A 67 -13.55 -10.82 4.66
C THR A 67 -13.88 -11.18 6.11
N SER A 68 -13.25 -12.20 6.67
CA SER A 68 -13.51 -12.66 8.04
C SER A 68 -12.47 -12.19 9.05
N ASP A 69 -11.19 -12.16 8.67
CA ASP A 69 -10.08 -11.85 9.57
C ASP A 69 -9.55 -10.43 9.42
N ARG A 70 -9.91 -9.72 8.35
CA ARG A 70 -9.44 -8.39 7.96
C ARG A 70 -7.92 -8.27 7.87
N GLU A 71 -7.23 -9.39 7.68
CA GLU A 71 -5.80 -9.40 7.45
C GLU A 71 -5.47 -8.99 6.02
N ALA A 72 -4.34 -8.30 5.83
CA ALA A 72 -3.89 -7.87 4.51
C ALA A 72 -3.60 -9.09 3.63
N ARG A 73 -4.16 -9.10 2.44
CA ARG A 73 -3.88 -10.10 1.41
C ARG A 73 -2.72 -9.65 0.53
N ALA A 74 -2.13 -10.59 -0.18
CA ALA A 74 -0.94 -10.34 -1.01
C ALA A 74 -1.32 -9.79 -2.38
N TYR A 75 -2.32 -8.90 -2.45
CA TYR A 75 -2.65 -8.21 -3.69
C TYR A 75 -3.30 -6.85 -3.42
N ARG A 76 -3.24 -6.00 -4.41
CA ARG A 76 -3.87 -4.68 -4.41
C ARG A 76 -4.87 -4.59 -5.56
N TYR A 77 -5.83 -3.68 -5.42
CA TYR A 77 -6.88 -3.52 -6.42
C TYR A 77 -7.24 -2.05 -6.60
N GLY A 78 -7.86 -1.77 -7.72
CA GLY A 78 -8.33 -0.44 -8.04
C GLY A 78 -9.01 -0.40 -9.41
N TYR A 79 -9.27 0.81 -9.86
CA TYR A 79 -9.82 1.10 -11.18
C TYR A 79 -8.86 2.02 -11.92
N GLY A 80 -8.67 1.75 -13.19
CA GLY A 80 -7.83 2.59 -14.03
C GLY A 80 -8.15 2.36 -15.50
N TYR A 81 -7.68 3.27 -16.36
CA TYR A 81 -7.78 3.10 -17.80
C TYR A 81 -6.58 2.33 -18.31
N ILE A 82 -6.83 1.39 -19.22
CA ILE A 82 -5.72 0.69 -19.89
C ILE A 82 -5.09 1.66 -20.89
N ASP A 83 -3.80 1.95 -20.74
CA ASP A 83 -3.04 2.80 -21.64
C ASP A 83 -2.35 1.91 -22.69
N ALA A 84 -3.07 1.60 -23.76
CA ALA A 84 -2.63 0.62 -24.74
C ALA A 84 -1.41 1.05 -25.54
N ASN A 85 -1.24 2.35 -25.74
CA ASN A 85 -0.13 2.92 -26.52
C ASN A 85 0.96 3.56 -25.66
N PHE A 86 0.87 3.45 -24.34
CA PHE A 86 1.87 3.95 -23.39
C PHE A 86 2.16 5.46 -23.50
N ASN A 87 1.11 6.27 -23.73
CA ASN A 87 1.27 7.71 -23.88
C ASN A 87 0.85 8.53 -22.64
N TYR A 88 0.44 7.89 -21.55
CA TYR A 88 -0.03 8.50 -20.30
C TYR A 88 -1.34 9.30 -20.43
N GLN A 89 -2.04 9.17 -21.53
CA GLN A 89 -3.30 9.87 -21.77
C GLN A 89 -4.40 8.87 -22.11
N VAL A 90 -5.63 9.22 -21.73
CA VAL A 90 -6.80 8.42 -22.12
C VAL A 90 -7.18 8.76 -23.54
N ASP A 91 -7.00 7.82 -24.43
CA ASP A 91 -7.35 7.96 -25.84
C ASP A 91 -8.71 7.33 -26.14
N GLN A 92 -9.26 7.66 -27.29
CA GLN A 92 -10.52 7.10 -27.74
C GLN A 92 -10.42 5.57 -27.85
N GLY A 93 -11.38 4.87 -27.27
CA GLY A 93 -11.41 3.41 -27.24
C GLY A 93 -10.76 2.79 -26.02
N GLU A 94 -10.01 3.54 -25.25
CA GLU A 94 -9.46 3.07 -23.97
C GLU A 94 -10.55 3.09 -22.90
N LYS A 95 -10.60 2.03 -22.07
CA LYS A 95 -11.68 1.84 -21.11
C LYS A 95 -11.16 1.83 -19.69
N LYS A 96 -12.00 2.31 -18.78
CA LYS A 96 -11.78 2.17 -17.34
C LYS A 96 -12.17 0.75 -16.93
N VAL A 97 -11.24 0.07 -16.25
CA VAL A 97 -11.42 -1.31 -15.83
C VAL A 97 -11.04 -1.47 -14.35
N TYR A 98 -11.64 -2.47 -13.72
CA TYR A 98 -11.19 -2.95 -12.43
C TYR A 98 -9.96 -3.83 -12.64
N PHE A 99 -8.95 -3.66 -11.78
CA PHE A 99 -7.76 -4.50 -11.82
C PHE A 99 -7.39 -5.02 -10.44
N GLU A 100 -6.75 -6.16 -10.42
CA GLU A 100 -6.06 -6.70 -9.25
C GLU A 100 -4.61 -6.98 -9.64
N VAL A 101 -3.68 -6.64 -8.75
CA VAL A 101 -2.25 -6.89 -8.96
C VAL A 101 -1.68 -7.58 -7.75
N SER A 102 -0.98 -8.69 -7.97
CA SER A 102 -0.31 -9.44 -6.90
C SER A 102 0.90 -8.66 -6.38
N ASP A 103 1.10 -8.69 -5.06
CA ASP A 103 2.32 -8.12 -4.45
C ASP A 103 3.60 -8.83 -4.93
N PHE A 104 3.47 -10.02 -5.49
CA PHE A 104 4.60 -10.79 -6.05
C PHE A 104 4.86 -10.47 -7.51
N SER A 105 4.02 -9.68 -8.16
CA SER A 105 4.25 -9.21 -9.52
C SER A 105 5.32 -8.13 -9.55
N THR A 106 6.03 -8.02 -10.67
CA THR A 106 6.96 -6.91 -10.89
C THR A 106 6.17 -5.72 -11.40
N TYR A 107 5.98 -4.72 -10.54
CA TYR A 107 5.25 -3.52 -10.91
C TYR A 107 5.84 -2.28 -10.25
N ILE A 108 5.59 -1.13 -10.86
CA ILE A 108 5.91 0.18 -10.31
C ILE A 108 4.64 1.01 -10.31
N PHE A 109 4.32 1.60 -9.15
CA PHE A 109 3.20 2.51 -9.01
C PHE A 109 3.72 3.92 -8.74
N TYR A 110 3.25 4.91 -9.50
CA TYR A 110 3.73 6.29 -9.40
C TYR A 110 2.65 7.26 -9.87
N GLU A 111 2.82 8.53 -9.56
CA GLU A 111 1.94 9.58 -10.10
C GLU A 111 2.32 9.90 -11.54
N ASN A 112 1.32 10.24 -12.37
CA ASN A 112 1.54 10.56 -13.77
C ASN A 112 2.53 11.72 -13.90
N PRO A 113 3.63 11.54 -14.64
CA PRO A 113 4.66 12.57 -14.76
C PRO A 113 4.32 13.68 -15.77
N THR A 114 3.21 13.57 -16.49
CA THR A 114 2.81 14.55 -17.53
C THR A 114 1.81 15.58 -17.03
#